data_c71787e6ab91cabae7d535b6cd0ffa6f
#
_entry.id   c71787e6ab91cabae7d535b6cd0ffa6f
#
_cell.length_a   1.000
_cell.length_b   1.000
_cell.length_c   1.000
_cell.angle_alpha   90.00
_cell.angle_beta   90.00
_cell.angle_gamma   90.00
#
_symmetry.space_group_name_H-M   'P 1'
#
loop_
_entity.id
_entity.type
_entity.pdbx_description
1 polymer ?
#
loop_
_entity_poly.entity_id
_entity_poly.type
_entity_poly.pdbx_seq_one_letter_code
_entity_poly.pdbx_strand_id
1 'polypeptide(L)'
;MQVPFFMADGEEQEIIFRLGAGKDSNEASSIAKQFRGAQVAADALDKVKKYWEQTTGALQVETPDEAINIITNGWLTYHTLSSRLWGRSGFYQSGGAFGFRDQLQDVVSLLHTRPELARQQILLCASRQFKEGDVQHWWHPPVGRGVRTRISDDYLWLPFVTAYYVKHTADISVLDVSNNFLEGRLLNQGEESYFDLPIDSLKSATLYKHCVRAIKHGLNFGAHGLPLIGTGDWNDGFDKVGEHGKGESVWLAFFLYEILKSFAETASLHNDLKFSDTCKNEAKKLKTNIDENAWDGEWYKRAWFDDGTPLGPKSNGDCKIDSIAQSWSVLSGGGNESLVHTAMESAYKNLVQKDIGIIKLLEPAFDKSDINPGYIKGYV
;
A
#
# COMPACT_ATOMS: atom_id res chain seq x y z
N MET A 1 -1.31 -9.56 -40.55
CA MET A 1 -1.52 -10.95 -40.94
C MET A 1 -2.78 -11.03 -41.77
N GLN A 2 -2.77 -11.74 -42.90
CA GLN A 2 -3.93 -11.91 -43.78
C GLN A 2 -4.14 -13.41 -44.00
N VAL A 3 -5.40 -13.88 -43.81
CA VAL A 3 -5.78 -15.27 -44.02
C VAL A 3 -6.89 -15.28 -45.07
N PRO A 4 -6.62 -15.66 -46.32
CA PRO A 4 -7.64 -15.82 -47.33
C PRO A 4 -8.43 -17.12 -47.05
N PHE A 5 -9.75 -17.10 -47.24
CA PHE A 5 -10.62 -18.24 -47.12
C PHE A 5 -11.78 -18.16 -48.13
N PHE A 6 -12.32 -19.29 -48.48
CA PHE A 6 -13.52 -19.41 -49.29
C PHE A 6 -14.62 -20.07 -48.44
N MET A 7 -15.84 -19.60 -48.58
CA MET A 7 -17.02 -20.17 -47.91
C MET A 7 -18.10 -20.44 -48.97
N ALA A 8 -18.69 -21.60 -48.93
CA ALA A 8 -19.89 -21.92 -49.67
C ALA A 8 -21.13 -21.40 -48.94
N ASP A 9 -22.28 -21.36 -49.63
CA ASP A 9 -23.53 -20.97 -49.02
C ASP A 9 -23.93 -21.93 -47.88
N GLY A 10 -24.17 -21.39 -46.67
CA GLY A 10 -24.46 -22.13 -45.47
C GLY A 10 -23.26 -22.76 -44.75
N GLU A 11 -22.02 -22.54 -45.23
CA GLU A 11 -20.80 -23.02 -44.58
C GLU A 11 -20.36 -22.08 -43.47
N GLU A 12 -19.94 -22.66 -42.32
CA GLU A 12 -19.32 -21.90 -41.21
C GLU A 12 -17.84 -22.25 -41.11
N GLN A 13 -16.98 -21.21 -40.93
CA GLN A 13 -15.55 -21.41 -40.75
C GLN A 13 -15.05 -20.57 -39.56
N GLU A 14 -14.34 -21.23 -38.67
CA GLU A 14 -13.72 -20.59 -37.50
C GLU A 14 -12.23 -20.35 -37.76
N ILE A 15 -11.79 -19.08 -37.55
CA ILE A 15 -10.40 -18.67 -37.69
C ILE A 15 -9.92 -18.13 -36.37
N ILE A 16 -8.85 -18.69 -35.82
CA ILE A 16 -8.31 -18.32 -34.51
C ILE A 16 -6.95 -17.63 -34.68
N PHE A 17 -6.87 -16.39 -34.19
CA PHE A 17 -5.61 -15.66 -34.09
C PHE A 17 -5.09 -15.75 -32.66
N ARG A 18 -3.79 -15.97 -32.51
CA ARG A 18 -3.10 -16.04 -31.23
C ARG A 18 -2.00 -15.01 -31.18
N LEU A 19 -1.97 -14.23 -30.09
CA LEU A 19 -0.88 -13.31 -29.76
C LEU A 19 -0.38 -13.68 -28.38
N GLY A 20 0.93 -13.86 -28.22
CA GLY A 20 1.54 -14.20 -26.95
C GLY A 20 2.99 -13.81 -26.91
N ALA A 21 3.57 -13.83 -25.70
CA ALA A 21 4.99 -13.59 -25.46
C ALA A 21 5.53 -14.69 -24.54
N GLY A 22 6.78 -15.09 -24.73
CA GLY A 22 7.54 -15.96 -23.85
C GLY A 22 8.86 -15.30 -23.50
N LYS A 23 9.52 -15.74 -22.42
CA LYS A 23 10.83 -15.25 -22.00
C LYS A 23 11.95 -15.54 -23.00
N ASP A 24 11.75 -16.61 -23.80
CA ASP A 24 12.64 -17.05 -24.87
C ASP A 24 11.84 -17.73 -25.99
N SER A 25 12.54 -18.09 -27.08
CA SER A 25 11.93 -18.74 -28.24
C SER A 25 11.34 -20.11 -27.95
N ASN A 26 11.89 -20.85 -26.99
CA ASN A 26 11.41 -22.18 -26.61
C ASN A 26 10.07 -22.08 -25.88
N GLU A 27 9.97 -21.17 -24.91
CA GLU A 27 8.72 -20.91 -24.19
C GLU A 27 7.65 -20.36 -25.14
N ALA A 28 7.97 -19.38 -25.97
CA ALA A 28 7.05 -18.84 -26.98
C ALA A 28 6.51 -19.94 -27.92
N SER A 29 7.39 -20.82 -28.41
CA SER A 29 7.01 -21.96 -29.22
C SER A 29 6.12 -22.96 -28.47
N SER A 30 6.43 -23.23 -27.20
CA SER A 30 5.63 -24.12 -26.35
C SER A 30 4.21 -23.57 -26.14
N ILE A 31 4.09 -22.28 -25.78
CA ILE A 31 2.80 -21.60 -25.62
C ILE A 31 2.00 -21.63 -26.94
N ALA A 32 2.65 -21.34 -28.07
CA ALA A 32 2.01 -21.38 -29.37
C ALA A 32 1.47 -22.78 -29.74
N LYS A 33 2.13 -23.85 -29.32
CA LYS A 33 1.68 -25.23 -29.51
C LYS A 33 0.54 -25.60 -28.56
N GLN A 34 0.64 -25.17 -27.30
CA GLN A 34 -0.35 -25.46 -26.24
C GLN A 34 -1.74 -24.93 -26.60
N PHE A 35 -1.83 -23.75 -27.21
CA PHE A 35 -3.11 -23.11 -27.57
C PHE A 35 -3.49 -23.32 -29.04
N ARG A 36 -3.17 -24.48 -29.64
CA ARG A 36 -3.47 -24.75 -31.03
C ARG A 36 -4.78 -25.55 -31.20
N GLY A 37 -5.67 -25.02 -32.04
CA GLY A 37 -6.94 -25.67 -32.43
C GLY A 37 -8.16 -24.99 -31.82
N ALA A 38 -9.33 -25.13 -32.45
CA ALA A 38 -10.58 -24.49 -32.08
C ALA A 38 -11.06 -24.94 -30.69
N GLN A 39 -11.06 -26.26 -30.43
CA GLN A 39 -11.46 -26.78 -29.13
C GLN A 39 -10.60 -26.22 -27.96
N VAL A 40 -9.29 -26.16 -28.18
CA VAL A 40 -8.37 -25.62 -27.13
C VAL A 40 -8.62 -24.13 -26.87
N ALA A 41 -8.98 -23.36 -27.91
CA ALA A 41 -9.34 -21.97 -27.76
C ALA A 41 -10.67 -21.81 -27.00
N ALA A 42 -11.68 -22.63 -27.31
CA ALA A 42 -12.94 -22.65 -26.58
C ALA A 42 -12.75 -23.03 -25.10
N ASP A 43 -11.98 -24.11 -24.84
CA ASP A 43 -11.65 -24.54 -23.46
C ASP A 43 -10.89 -23.44 -22.67
N ALA A 44 -10.01 -22.68 -23.34
CA ALA A 44 -9.31 -21.57 -22.74
C ALA A 44 -10.27 -20.42 -22.38
N LEU A 45 -11.20 -20.08 -23.26
CA LEU A 45 -12.24 -19.09 -23.01
C LEU A 45 -13.13 -19.50 -21.83
N ASP A 46 -13.56 -20.76 -21.78
CA ASP A 46 -14.38 -21.27 -20.68
C ASP A 46 -13.63 -21.26 -19.34
N LYS A 47 -12.34 -21.54 -19.33
CA LYS A 47 -11.49 -21.40 -18.13
C LYS A 47 -11.43 -19.95 -17.66
N VAL A 48 -11.30 -18.99 -18.57
CA VAL A 48 -11.27 -17.56 -18.23
C VAL A 48 -12.62 -17.11 -17.66
N LYS A 49 -13.74 -17.52 -18.28
CA LYS A 49 -15.08 -17.23 -17.76
C LYS A 49 -15.27 -17.77 -16.34
N LYS A 50 -14.97 -19.06 -16.12
CA LYS A 50 -15.06 -19.70 -14.79
C LYS A 50 -14.16 -19.00 -13.75
N TYR A 51 -12.95 -18.62 -14.16
CA TYR A 51 -12.04 -17.87 -13.27
C TYR A 51 -12.68 -16.57 -12.79
N TRP A 52 -13.23 -15.78 -13.72
CA TRP A 52 -13.86 -14.51 -13.35
C TRP A 52 -15.16 -14.70 -12.57
N GLU A 53 -16.01 -15.66 -12.96
CA GLU A 53 -17.22 -16.01 -12.20
C GLU A 53 -16.91 -16.39 -10.75
N GLN A 54 -15.90 -17.23 -10.53
CA GLN A 54 -15.46 -17.61 -9.18
C GLN A 54 -14.84 -16.45 -8.42
N THR A 55 -14.05 -15.62 -9.08
CA THR A 55 -13.31 -14.53 -8.44
C THR A 55 -14.22 -13.37 -8.06
N THR A 56 -15.07 -12.91 -8.98
CA THR A 56 -16.00 -11.81 -8.74
C THR A 56 -17.24 -12.26 -7.98
N GLY A 57 -17.60 -13.55 -8.06
CA GLY A 57 -18.71 -14.13 -7.32
C GLY A 57 -18.39 -14.53 -5.87
N ALA A 58 -17.12 -14.48 -5.45
CA ALA A 58 -16.70 -14.89 -4.11
C ALA A 58 -17.25 -13.99 -2.99
N LEU A 59 -17.48 -12.71 -3.29
CA LEU A 59 -18.11 -11.75 -2.39
C LEU A 59 -19.34 -11.17 -3.08
N GLN A 60 -20.51 -11.32 -2.44
CA GLN A 60 -21.77 -10.78 -2.95
C GLN A 60 -22.48 -10.05 -1.82
N VAL A 61 -22.93 -8.84 -2.09
CA VAL A 61 -23.72 -8.02 -1.19
C VAL A 61 -25.05 -7.67 -1.85
N GLU A 62 -26.10 -7.56 -1.04
CA GLU A 62 -27.40 -7.06 -1.42
C GLU A 62 -27.77 -5.90 -0.49
N THR A 63 -27.84 -4.70 -1.03
CA THR A 63 -28.14 -3.47 -0.29
C THR A 63 -29.31 -2.74 -0.96
N PRO A 64 -29.96 -1.80 -0.27
CA PRO A 64 -30.98 -0.94 -0.88
C PRO A 64 -30.47 -0.03 -2.01
N ASP A 65 -29.16 0.16 -2.12
CA ASP A 65 -28.51 0.96 -3.17
C ASP A 65 -27.91 0.06 -4.24
N GLU A 66 -28.52 0.02 -5.42
CA GLU A 66 -28.08 -0.80 -6.54
C GLU A 66 -26.67 -0.43 -7.04
N ALA A 67 -26.26 0.84 -6.92
CA ALA A 67 -24.93 1.28 -7.33
C ALA A 67 -23.84 0.62 -6.44
N ILE A 68 -24.10 0.50 -5.15
CA ILE A 68 -23.21 -0.21 -4.21
C ILE A 68 -23.13 -1.69 -4.61
N ASN A 69 -24.25 -2.33 -4.92
CA ASN A 69 -24.27 -3.73 -5.33
C ASN A 69 -23.44 -3.95 -6.61
N ILE A 70 -23.64 -3.13 -7.63
CA ILE A 70 -22.90 -3.22 -8.91
C ILE A 70 -21.38 -3.06 -8.68
N ILE A 71 -20.98 -2.05 -7.91
CA ILE A 71 -19.56 -1.78 -7.66
C ILE A 71 -18.92 -2.92 -6.87
N THR A 72 -19.57 -3.35 -5.79
CA THR A 72 -18.99 -4.33 -4.84
C THR A 72 -19.00 -5.73 -5.42
N ASN A 73 -20.08 -6.15 -6.11
CA ASN A 73 -20.27 -7.51 -6.60
C ASN A 73 -19.45 -7.85 -7.87
N GLY A 74 -18.33 -7.21 -8.07
CA GLY A 74 -17.44 -7.57 -9.17
C GLY A 74 -16.45 -6.48 -9.56
N TRP A 75 -16.89 -5.25 -9.77
CA TRP A 75 -16.05 -4.18 -10.30
C TRP A 75 -14.81 -3.88 -9.45
N LEU A 76 -14.96 -3.78 -8.12
CA LEU A 76 -13.82 -3.51 -7.22
C LEU A 76 -12.76 -4.62 -7.32
N THR A 77 -13.17 -5.89 -7.25
CA THR A 77 -12.26 -7.02 -7.39
C THR A 77 -11.62 -7.08 -8.77
N TYR A 78 -12.41 -6.85 -9.84
CA TYR A 78 -11.90 -6.81 -11.20
C TYR A 78 -10.85 -5.69 -11.39
N HIS A 79 -11.12 -4.47 -10.92
CA HIS A 79 -10.18 -3.36 -11.03
C HIS A 79 -8.89 -3.59 -10.23
N THR A 80 -9.00 -4.15 -9.03
CA THR A 80 -7.83 -4.49 -8.23
C THR A 80 -6.93 -5.47 -8.98
N LEU A 81 -7.48 -6.53 -9.54
CA LEU A 81 -6.70 -7.52 -10.26
C LEU A 81 -6.17 -6.99 -11.59
N SER A 82 -7.05 -6.46 -12.45
CA SER A 82 -6.69 -6.12 -13.83
C SER A 82 -5.80 -4.89 -13.93
N SER A 83 -6.04 -3.86 -13.11
CA SER A 83 -5.39 -2.57 -13.23
C SER A 83 -4.32 -2.30 -12.16
N ARG A 84 -4.51 -2.85 -10.94
CA ARG A 84 -3.60 -2.55 -9.83
C ARG A 84 -2.54 -3.63 -9.65
N LEU A 85 -2.89 -4.90 -9.85
CA LEU A 85 -1.98 -6.01 -9.60
C LEU A 85 -1.31 -6.52 -10.87
N TRP A 86 -2.07 -6.79 -11.94
CA TRP A 86 -1.55 -7.38 -13.17
C TRP A 86 -1.12 -6.34 -14.22
N GLY A 87 -1.94 -5.35 -14.47
CA GLY A 87 -1.70 -4.37 -15.51
C GLY A 87 -0.78 -3.24 -15.09
N ARG A 88 -0.99 -2.67 -13.91
CA ARG A 88 -0.28 -1.45 -13.44
C ARG A 88 -0.12 -0.39 -14.52
N SER A 89 -1.07 -0.39 -15.43
CA SER A 89 -1.09 0.54 -16.56
C SER A 89 -2.47 1.20 -16.63
N GLY A 90 -2.49 2.49 -16.65
CA GLY A 90 -3.69 3.28 -16.82
C GLY A 90 -3.41 4.42 -17.76
N PHE A 91 -4.42 5.18 -18.11
CA PHE A 91 -4.29 6.34 -18.97
C PHE A 91 -3.25 7.35 -18.46
N TYR A 92 -3.15 7.50 -17.15
CA TYR A 92 -2.22 8.42 -16.47
C TYR A 92 -0.91 7.76 -16.01
N GLN A 93 -0.85 6.44 -15.94
CA GLN A 93 0.30 5.67 -15.49
C GLN A 93 0.56 4.51 -16.45
N SER A 94 1.09 4.79 -17.61
CA SER A 94 1.48 3.76 -18.59
C SER A 94 2.83 3.09 -18.29
N GLY A 95 3.53 3.55 -17.26
CA GLY A 95 4.90 3.12 -16.92
C GLY A 95 5.05 1.72 -16.35
N GLY A 96 3.97 1.08 -15.89
CA GLY A 96 4.01 -0.27 -15.33
C GLY A 96 4.82 -0.43 -14.05
N ALA A 97 5.06 0.66 -13.31
CA ALA A 97 5.79 0.61 -12.05
C ALA A 97 4.96 -0.10 -10.96
N PHE A 98 5.64 -0.93 -10.18
CA PHE A 98 5.07 -1.61 -9.00
C PHE A 98 5.45 -0.80 -7.77
N GLY A 99 4.48 -0.14 -7.12
CA GLY A 99 4.66 0.57 -5.85
C GLY A 99 4.59 -0.40 -4.67
N PHE A 100 5.56 -0.31 -3.76
CA PHE A 100 5.63 -1.20 -2.60
C PHE A 100 4.38 -1.07 -1.73
N ARG A 101 4.10 0.14 -1.27
CA ARG A 101 2.90 0.51 -0.50
C ARG A 101 1.62 0.22 -1.28
N ASP A 102 1.55 0.71 -2.52
CA ASP A 102 0.34 0.64 -3.33
C ASP A 102 -0.17 -0.78 -3.48
N GLN A 103 0.70 -1.70 -3.88
CA GLN A 103 0.30 -3.09 -4.12
C GLN A 103 0.00 -3.85 -2.84
N LEU A 104 0.67 -3.52 -1.72
CA LEU A 104 0.33 -4.09 -0.42
C LEU A 104 -1.05 -3.61 0.05
N GLN A 105 -1.40 -2.34 -0.15
CA GLN A 105 -2.75 -1.85 0.12
C GLN A 105 -3.79 -2.54 -0.78
N ASP A 106 -3.52 -2.66 -2.07
CA ASP A 106 -4.42 -3.27 -3.05
C ASP A 106 -4.79 -4.71 -2.67
N VAL A 107 -3.80 -5.53 -2.25
CA VAL A 107 -4.04 -6.95 -1.97
C VAL A 107 -4.77 -7.21 -0.65
N VAL A 108 -4.88 -6.24 0.25
CA VAL A 108 -5.75 -6.37 1.43
C VAL A 108 -7.19 -6.67 1.03
N SER A 109 -7.68 -6.05 -0.05
CA SER A 109 -9.03 -6.29 -0.57
C SER A 109 -9.24 -7.71 -1.11
N LEU A 110 -8.17 -8.41 -1.49
CA LEU A 110 -8.21 -9.76 -2.03
C LEU A 110 -8.19 -10.87 -0.96
N LEU A 111 -8.01 -10.53 0.31
CA LEU A 111 -7.93 -11.52 1.39
C LEU A 111 -9.21 -12.38 1.50
N HIS A 112 -10.35 -11.83 1.13
CA HIS A 112 -11.64 -12.52 1.17
C HIS A 112 -11.99 -13.27 -0.13
N THR A 113 -11.32 -12.95 -1.24
CA THR A 113 -11.65 -13.51 -2.56
C THR A 113 -10.54 -14.36 -3.15
N ARG A 114 -9.29 -13.90 -3.07
CA ARG A 114 -8.10 -14.52 -3.67
C ARG A 114 -6.88 -14.42 -2.75
N PRO A 115 -6.93 -15.02 -1.54
CA PRO A 115 -5.85 -14.90 -0.54
C PRO A 115 -4.50 -15.41 -1.05
N GLU A 116 -4.47 -16.34 -2.00
CA GLU A 116 -3.25 -16.84 -2.62
C GLU A 116 -2.50 -15.75 -3.41
N LEU A 117 -3.22 -14.80 -4.03
CA LEU A 117 -2.60 -13.67 -4.72
C LEU A 117 -2.03 -12.67 -3.71
N ALA A 118 -2.73 -12.44 -2.60
CA ALA A 118 -2.21 -11.62 -1.51
C ALA A 118 -0.92 -12.22 -0.93
N ARG A 119 -0.89 -13.55 -0.71
CA ARG A 119 0.32 -14.26 -0.27
C ARG A 119 1.50 -14.06 -1.23
N GLN A 120 1.27 -14.22 -2.52
CA GLN A 120 2.30 -14.02 -3.54
C GLN A 120 2.84 -12.59 -3.53
N GLN A 121 1.96 -11.61 -3.44
CA GLN A 121 2.34 -10.19 -3.43
C GLN A 121 3.12 -9.80 -2.16
N ILE A 122 2.73 -10.30 -0.99
CA ILE A 122 3.47 -10.11 0.26
C ILE A 122 4.91 -10.63 0.12
N LEU A 123 5.09 -11.83 -0.40
CA LEU A 123 6.42 -12.42 -0.61
C LEU A 123 7.22 -11.67 -1.68
N LEU A 124 6.58 -11.21 -2.75
CA LEU A 124 7.22 -10.34 -3.75
C LEU A 124 7.72 -9.03 -3.12
N CYS A 125 6.88 -8.36 -2.32
CA CYS A 125 7.30 -7.15 -1.63
C CYS A 125 8.41 -7.41 -0.61
N ALA A 126 8.38 -8.52 0.13
CA ALA A 126 9.48 -8.90 1.03
C ALA A 126 10.82 -9.00 0.29
N SER A 127 10.83 -9.50 -0.96
CA SER A 127 12.03 -9.55 -1.81
C SER A 127 12.52 -8.16 -2.30
N ARG A 128 11.77 -7.10 -2.04
CA ARG A 128 12.13 -5.71 -2.37
C ARG A 128 12.62 -4.90 -1.18
N GLN A 129 12.87 -5.55 -0.04
CA GLN A 129 13.45 -4.94 1.15
C GLN A 129 14.97 -4.96 1.11
N PHE A 130 15.59 -3.83 1.43
CA PHE A 130 17.03 -3.73 1.62
C PHE A 130 17.46 -4.31 2.97
N LYS A 131 18.74 -4.69 3.08
CA LYS A 131 19.32 -5.21 4.33
C LYS A 131 19.18 -4.27 5.52
N GLU A 132 19.07 -2.97 5.26
CA GLU A 132 18.91 -1.92 6.26
C GLU A 132 17.50 -1.84 6.84
N GLY A 133 16.50 -2.39 6.13
CA GLY A 133 15.11 -2.45 6.59
C GLY A 133 14.14 -1.57 5.81
N ASP A 134 14.64 -0.61 5.08
CA ASP A 134 13.89 0.15 4.08
C ASP A 134 13.65 -0.67 2.80
N VAL A 135 12.95 -0.11 1.82
CA VAL A 135 12.46 -0.84 0.65
C VAL A 135 12.63 -0.03 -0.64
N GLN A 136 12.48 -0.68 -1.80
CA GLN A 136 12.20 0.06 -3.02
C GLN A 136 10.80 0.66 -2.93
N HIS A 137 10.70 1.96 -3.01
CA HIS A 137 9.42 2.69 -3.04
C HIS A 137 8.57 2.22 -4.23
N TRP A 138 9.18 2.10 -5.40
CA TRP A 138 8.60 1.46 -6.58
C TRP A 138 9.69 0.88 -7.49
N TRP A 139 9.31 -0.09 -8.36
CA TRP A 139 10.22 -0.72 -9.32
C TRP A 139 9.50 -1.10 -10.62
N HIS A 140 10.26 -1.33 -11.67
CA HIS A 140 9.78 -1.82 -12.96
C HIS A 140 10.07 -3.31 -13.14
N PRO A 141 9.05 -4.20 -13.11
CA PRO A 141 9.23 -5.59 -13.50
C PRO A 141 9.46 -5.72 -15.03
N PRO A 142 10.13 -6.77 -15.52
CA PRO A 142 10.76 -7.83 -14.76
C PRO A 142 12.17 -7.47 -14.26
N VAL A 143 12.74 -6.35 -14.71
CA VAL A 143 14.14 -5.97 -14.47
C VAL A 143 14.39 -5.66 -12.99
N GLY A 144 13.43 -5.03 -12.31
CA GLY A 144 13.54 -4.68 -10.90
C GLY A 144 14.26 -3.34 -10.64
N ARG A 145 14.59 -2.56 -11.69
CA ARG A 145 15.09 -1.19 -11.51
C ARG A 145 14.01 -0.32 -10.87
N GLY A 146 14.37 0.46 -9.88
CA GLY A 146 13.40 1.25 -9.13
C GLY A 146 14.02 2.31 -8.23
N VAL A 147 13.20 2.93 -7.42
CA VAL A 147 13.57 4.05 -6.57
C VAL A 147 13.71 3.61 -5.11
N ARG A 148 14.77 4.07 -4.46
CA ARG A 148 14.95 4.01 -3.00
C ARG A 148 14.76 5.43 -2.45
N THR A 149 13.96 5.57 -1.39
CA THR A 149 13.58 6.86 -0.79
C THR A 149 13.81 6.86 0.73
N ARG A 150 13.54 8.01 1.37
CA ARG A 150 13.42 8.12 2.83
C ARG A 150 11.96 8.26 3.27
N ILE A 151 11.00 7.85 2.43
CA ILE A 151 9.58 7.80 2.77
C ILE A 151 9.39 6.81 3.91
N SER A 152 8.67 7.19 4.94
CA SER A 152 8.72 6.55 6.25
C SER A 152 7.66 5.47 6.48
N ASP A 153 6.63 5.38 5.64
CA ASP A 153 5.57 4.39 5.78
C ASP A 153 5.75 3.15 4.89
N ASP A 154 6.45 3.27 3.76
CA ASP A 154 6.56 2.20 2.75
C ASP A 154 6.83 0.83 3.36
N TYR A 155 7.92 0.72 4.10
CA TYR A 155 8.37 -0.56 4.68
C TYR A 155 7.42 -1.09 5.77
N LEU A 156 6.61 -0.23 6.38
CA LEU A 156 5.66 -0.59 7.42
C LEU A 156 4.41 -1.29 6.88
N TRP A 157 4.11 -1.13 5.59
CA TRP A 157 3.01 -1.85 4.96
C TRP A 157 3.24 -3.36 4.91
N LEU A 158 4.51 -3.82 4.87
CA LEU A 158 4.80 -5.24 4.87
C LEU A 158 4.35 -5.95 6.16
N PRO A 159 4.75 -5.52 7.37
CA PRO A 159 4.26 -6.13 8.60
C PRO A 159 2.75 -5.92 8.81
N PHE A 160 2.19 -4.77 8.40
CA PHE A 160 0.76 -4.51 8.46
C PHE A 160 -0.04 -5.55 7.68
N VAL A 161 0.25 -5.68 6.39
CA VAL A 161 -0.50 -6.59 5.50
C VAL A 161 -0.22 -8.06 5.84
N THR A 162 1.00 -8.39 6.28
CA THR A 162 1.33 -9.75 6.74
C THR A 162 0.51 -10.14 7.97
N ALA A 163 0.37 -9.25 8.96
CA ALA A 163 -0.46 -9.52 10.14
C ALA A 163 -1.94 -9.68 9.77
N TYR A 164 -2.44 -8.82 8.87
CA TYR A 164 -3.80 -8.94 8.33
C TYR A 164 -4.02 -10.26 7.59
N TYR A 165 -3.08 -10.66 6.74
CA TYR A 165 -3.13 -11.93 6.01
C TYR A 165 -3.21 -13.12 6.99
N VAL A 166 -2.30 -13.19 7.95
CA VAL A 166 -2.28 -14.27 8.95
C VAL A 166 -3.59 -14.32 9.74
N LYS A 167 -4.11 -13.16 10.16
CA LYS A 167 -5.35 -13.06 10.92
C LYS A 167 -6.58 -13.57 10.13
N HIS A 168 -6.65 -13.27 8.82
CA HIS A 168 -7.82 -13.62 8.00
C HIS A 168 -7.77 -15.03 7.42
N THR A 169 -6.56 -15.55 7.16
CA THR A 169 -6.39 -16.85 6.50
C THR A 169 -5.98 -17.96 7.45
N ALA A 170 -5.50 -17.64 8.65
CA ALA A 170 -4.83 -18.56 9.58
C ALA A 170 -3.58 -19.25 8.99
N ASP A 171 -3.06 -18.80 7.82
CA ASP A 171 -1.82 -19.31 7.22
C ASP A 171 -0.58 -18.74 7.92
N ILE A 172 -0.22 -19.34 9.04
CA ILE A 172 1.00 -19.00 9.79
C ILE A 172 2.25 -19.41 8.99
N SER A 173 2.14 -20.42 8.11
CA SER A 173 3.28 -20.95 7.36
C SER A 173 3.97 -19.91 6.45
N VAL A 174 3.25 -18.87 6.04
CA VAL A 174 3.80 -17.77 5.24
C VAL A 174 4.96 -17.08 5.96
N LEU A 175 4.93 -17.03 7.30
CA LEU A 175 5.94 -16.37 8.13
C LEU A 175 7.33 -17.03 8.01
N ASP A 176 7.37 -18.33 7.69
CA ASP A 176 8.61 -19.10 7.56
C ASP A 176 9.17 -19.15 6.14
N VAL A 177 8.48 -18.55 5.17
CA VAL A 177 8.97 -18.48 3.79
C VAL A 177 10.15 -17.55 3.70
N SER A 178 11.27 -18.07 3.17
CA SER A 178 12.52 -17.33 3.04
C SER A 178 12.53 -16.47 1.77
N ASN A 179 12.98 -15.21 1.89
CA ASN A 179 13.18 -14.26 0.80
C ASN A 179 14.56 -13.63 0.90
N ASN A 180 15.16 -13.32 -0.24
CA ASN A 180 16.41 -12.56 -0.29
C ASN A 180 16.17 -11.08 0.02
N PHE A 181 17.18 -10.42 0.58
CA PHE A 181 17.23 -8.97 0.68
C PHE A 181 17.81 -8.36 -0.60
N LEU A 182 17.49 -7.11 -0.85
CA LEU A 182 18.20 -6.29 -1.82
C LEU A 182 19.47 -5.69 -1.21
N GLU A 183 20.44 -5.44 -2.06
CA GLU A 183 21.65 -4.70 -1.76
C GLU A 183 21.80 -3.52 -2.73
N GLY A 184 21.99 -2.33 -2.19
CA GLY A 184 22.19 -1.09 -2.92
C GLY A 184 22.88 -0.07 -2.03
N ARG A 185 23.36 1.04 -2.62
CA ARG A 185 23.95 2.11 -1.82
C ARG A 185 22.90 2.74 -0.89
N LEU A 186 23.35 3.28 0.22
CA LEU A 186 22.53 4.16 1.05
C LEU A 186 22.27 5.49 0.34
N LEU A 187 21.21 6.18 0.73
CA LEU A 187 20.99 7.57 0.35
C LEU A 187 22.09 8.45 0.96
N ASN A 188 22.61 9.40 0.18
CA ASN A 188 23.53 10.40 0.70
C ASN A 188 22.81 11.37 1.63
N GLN A 189 23.58 12.12 2.42
CA GLN A 189 23.02 13.17 3.24
C GLN A 189 22.33 14.24 2.36
N GLY A 190 21.06 14.55 2.67
CA GLY A 190 20.25 15.50 1.89
C GLY A 190 19.67 14.95 0.60
N GLU A 191 19.98 13.70 0.21
CA GLU A 191 19.38 13.05 -0.95
C GLU A 191 17.99 12.53 -0.57
N GLU A 192 16.97 12.88 -1.33
CA GLU A 192 15.60 12.44 -1.15
C GLU A 192 15.40 11.00 -1.66
N SER A 193 15.91 10.76 -2.86
CA SER A 193 15.73 9.47 -3.54
C SER A 193 16.81 9.24 -4.61
N TYR A 194 16.97 7.99 -5.05
CA TYR A 194 17.71 7.67 -6.27
C TYR A 194 17.06 6.51 -7.02
N PHE A 195 17.25 6.49 -8.35
CA PHE A 195 16.75 5.45 -9.24
C PHE A 195 17.90 4.56 -9.71
N ASP A 196 17.87 3.26 -9.36
CA ASP A 196 18.93 2.32 -9.73
C ASP A 196 18.41 0.88 -9.84
N LEU A 197 19.27 -0.04 -10.26
CA LEU A 197 19.04 -1.48 -10.25
C LEU A 197 19.78 -2.09 -9.05
N PRO A 198 19.09 -2.41 -7.95
CA PRO A 198 19.72 -3.08 -6.83
C PRO A 198 20.10 -4.51 -7.19
N ILE A 199 21.06 -5.07 -6.44
CA ILE A 199 21.48 -6.45 -6.60
C ILE A 199 20.70 -7.33 -5.62
N ASP A 200 20.34 -8.53 -6.05
CA ASP A 200 19.86 -9.57 -5.14
C ASP A 200 21.00 -9.93 -4.16
N SER A 201 20.77 -9.73 -2.87
CA SER A 201 21.73 -10.10 -1.84
C SER A 201 21.76 -11.62 -1.67
N LEU A 202 22.95 -12.18 -1.41
CA LEU A 202 23.08 -13.57 -1.00
C LEU A 202 22.53 -13.84 0.42
N LYS A 203 22.09 -12.79 1.13
CA LYS A 203 21.48 -12.90 2.46
C LYS A 203 19.98 -13.01 2.33
N SER A 204 19.42 -14.04 2.93
CA SER A 204 17.98 -14.28 3.03
C SER A 204 17.51 -14.34 4.48
N ALA A 205 16.23 -14.12 4.68
CA ALA A 205 15.55 -14.34 5.96
C ALA A 205 14.09 -14.75 5.72
N THR A 206 13.44 -15.26 6.75
CA THR A 206 12.01 -15.56 6.70
C THR A 206 11.19 -14.27 6.60
N LEU A 207 9.98 -14.35 6.05
CA LEU A 207 9.06 -13.21 6.00
C LEU A 207 8.88 -12.58 7.39
N TYR A 208 8.78 -13.40 8.43
CA TYR A 208 8.73 -12.91 9.81
C TYR A 208 9.90 -11.97 10.13
N LYS A 209 11.13 -12.34 9.77
CA LYS A 209 12.33 -11.53 10.02
C LYS A 209 12.36 -10.26 9.16
N HIS A 210 11.82 -10.30 7.94
CA HIS A 210 11.61 -9.11 7.12
C HIS A 210 10.67 -8.11 7.81
N CYS A 211 9.53 -8.59 8.33
CA CYS A 211 8.58 -7.76 9.09
C CYS A 211 9.20 -7.18 10.37
N VAL A 212 9.90 -8.00 11.16
CA VAL A 212 10.63 -7.55 12.37
C VAL A 212 11.64 -6.47 12.04
N ARG A 213 12.35 -6.59 10.92
CA ARG A 213 13.33 -5.61 10.45
C ARG A 213 12.65 -4.30 10.06
N ALA A 214 11.54 -4.36 9.32
CA ALA A 214 10.74 -3.19 8.93
C ALA A 214 10.23 -2.43 10.16
N ILE A 215 9.63 -3.14 11.13
CA ILE A 215 9.17 -2.52 12.38
C ILE A 215 10.32 -1.85 13.11
N LYS A 216 11.46 -2.54 13.29
CA LYS A 216 12.63 -1.95 13.97
C LYS A 216 13.17 -0.72 13.25
N HIS A 217 13.13 -0.69 11.92
CA HIS A 217 13.51 0.47 11.13
C HIS A 217 12.57 1.65 11.35
N GLY A 218 11.26 1.38 11.54
CA GLY A 218 10.24 2.39 11.81
C GLY A 218 10.19 2.90 13.26
N LEU A 219 10.87 2.23 14.21
CA LEU A 219 10.98 2.70 15.60
C LEU A 219 12.02 3.84 15.71
N ASN A 220 11.80 4.91 14.97
CA ASN A 220 12.66 6.09 14.93
C ASN A 220 11.82 7.34 15.19
N PHE A 221 12.07 8.01 16.33
CA PHE A 221 11.18 9.01 16.89
C PHE A 221 11.88 10.38 17.00
N GLY A 222 11.08 11.44 16.85
CA GLY A 222 11.53 12.81 17.01
C GLY A 222 11.33 13.36 18.44
N ALA A 223 11.30 14.67 18.55
CA ALA A 223 11.29 15.38 19.83
C ALA A 223 9.99 15.18 20.62
N HIS A 224 8.86 14.92 19.93
CA HIS A 224 7.56 14.65 20.56
C HIS A 224 7.31 13.15 20.78
N GLY A 225 8.32 12.31 20.49
CA GLY A 225 8.18 10.86 20.56
C GLY A 225 7.24 10.28 19.52
N LEU A 226 6.99 11.00 18.43
CA LEU A 226 6.25 10.55 17.26
C LEU A 226 7.23 10.08 16.17
N PRO A 227 6.83 9.18 15.25
CA PRO A 227 7.72 8.70 14.20
C PRO A 227 8.17 9.80 13.26
N LEU A 228 9.45 9.76 12.88
CA LEU A 228 10.01 10.68 11.89
C LEU A 228 9.36 10.46 10.52
N ILE A 229 8.98 11.56 9.85
CA ILE A 229 8.31 11.54 8.56
C ILE A 229 9.26 11.29 7.37
N GLY A 230 10.58 11.59 7.55
CA GLY A 230 11.54 11.49 6.46
C GLY A 230 11.23 12.45 5.32
N THR A 231 11.24 11.95 4.08
CA THR A 231 10.85 12.73 2.89
C THR A 231 9.41 12.45 2.46
N GLY A 232 8.55 12.13 3.40
CA GLY A 232 7.13 11.86 3.23
C GLY A 232 6.66 10.67 4.07
N ASP A 233 5.38 10.60 4.25
CA ASP A 233 4.65 9.43 4.74
C ASP A 233 3.70 8.94 3.64
N TRP A 234 2.46 8.49 3.97
CA TRP A 234 1.47 8.11 2.95
C TRP A 234 1.25 9.22 1.90
N ASN A 235 1.45 10.46 2.28
CA ASN A 235 1.45 11.58 1.36
C ASN A 235 2.91 11.93 0.99
N ASP A 236 3.36 11.40 -0.16
CA ASP A 236 4.69 11.65 -0.72
C ASP A 236 4.97 13.15 -0.91
N GLY A 237 3.92 13.96 -1.05
CA GLY A 237 4.02 15.40 -1.26
C GLY A 237 4.45 16.21 -0.04
N PHE A 238 4.63 15.57 1.12
CA PHE A 238 5.17 16.20 2.33
C PHE A 238 6.71 16.10 2.42
N ASP A 239 7.39 16.12 1.28
CA ASP A 239 8.83 15.90 1.16
C ASP A 239 9.71 16.95 1.88
N LYS A 240 9.12 18.10 2.25
CA LYS A 240 9.81 19.17 2.99
C LYS A 240 9.51 19.24 4.48
N VAL A 241 8.60 18.43 4.99
CA VAL A 241 8.22 18.44 6.41
C VAL A 241 9.35 17.91 7.29
N GLY A 242 10.01 16.82 6.84
CA GLY A 242 11.10 16.17 7.57
C GLY A 242 12.37 15.97 6.75
N GLU A 243 12.67 16.84 5.77
CA GLU A 243 13.82 16.69 4.88
C GLU A 243 15.18 16.68 5.62
N HIS A 244 15.24 17.33 6.80
CA HIS A 244 16.44 17.37 7.65
C HIS A 244 16.44 16.31 8.77
N GLY A 245 15.46 15.39 8.75
CA GLY A 245 15.41 14.21 9.61
C GLY A 245 14.93 14.46 11.04
N LYS A 246 14.15 15.52 11.29
CA LYS A 246 13.56 15.83 12.60
C LYS A 246 12.04 15.91 12.58
N GLY A 247 11.43 16.17 11.41
CA GLY A 247 9.98 16.27 11.26
C GLY A 247 9.28 14.97 11.62
N GLU A 248 8.09 15.06 12.20
CA GLU A 248 7.33 13.93 12.76
C GLU A 248 5.94 13.86 12.13
N SER A 249 5.42 12.65 11.97
CA SER A 249 4.06 12.41 11.45
C SER A 249 3.12 11.86 12.50
N VAL A 250 1.99 12.55 12.68
CA VAL A 250 0.90 12.10 13.56
C VAL A 250 0.14 10.95 12.92
N TRP A 251 -0.12 11.01 11.60
CA TRP A 251 -0.73 9.90 10.89
C TRP A 251 0.10 8.62 11.00
N LEU A 252 1.41 8.72 10.79
CA LEU A 252 2.32 7.57 10.88
C LEU A 252 2.36 6.99 12.31
N ALA A 253 2.17 7.85 13.33
CA ALA A 253 2.08 7.37 14.71
C ALA A 253 0.85 6.48 14.91
N PHE A 254 -0.31 6.84 14.39
CA PHE A 254 -1.49 5.99 14.42
C PHE A 254 -1.29 4.70 13.61
N PHE A 255 -0.68 4.78 12.44
CA PHE A 255 -0.41 3.61 11.61
C PHE A 255 0.57 2.65 12.30
N LEU A 256 1.67 3.15 12.82
CA LEU A 256 2.65 2.36 13.58
C LEU A 256 2.05 1.74 14.85
N TYR A 257 1.16 2.46 15.55
CA TYR A 257 0.46 1.94 16.72
C TYR A 257 -0.37 0.69 16.36
N GLU A 258 -1.13 0.74 15.27
CA GLU A 258 -1.90 -0.43 14.80
C GLU A 258 -0.99 -1.60 14.40
N ILE A 259 0.12 -1.32 13.70
CA ILE A 259 1.11 -2.33 13.33
C ILE A 259 1.68 -3.01 14.58
N LEU A 260 2.08 -2.23 15.57
CA LEU A 260 2.66 -2.76 16.80
C LEU A 260 1.67 -3.66 17.56
N LYS A 261 0.40 -3.29 17.60
CA LYS A 261 -0.67 -4.13 18.20
C LYS A 261 -0.86 -5.44 17.44
N SER A 262 -1.15 -5.35 16.15
CA SER A 262 -1.45 -6.51 15.31
C SER A 262 -0.24 -7.45 15.17
N PHE A 263 0.96 -6.88 15.06
CA PHE A 263 2.18 -7.69 14.96
C PHE A 263 2.63 -8.30 16.29
N ALA A 264 2.25 -7.72 17.43
CA ALA A 264 2.44 -8.37 18.74
C ALA A 264 1.70 -9.71 18.82
N GLU A 265 0.48 -9.77 18.27
CA GLU A 265 -0.30 -11.01 18.15
C GLU A 265 0.40 -12.00 17.21
N THR A 266 0.81 -11.53 16.03
CA THR A 266 1.54 -12.33 15.03
C THR A 266 2.85 -12.90 15.60
N ALA A 267 3.62 -12.10 16.34
CA ALA A 267 4.86 -12.53 16.98
C ALA A 267 4.59 -13.60 18.07
N SER A 268 3.51 -13.43 18.81
CA SER A 268 3.06 -14.44 19.80
C SER A 268 2.68 -15.76 19.13
N LEU A 269 1.94 -15.72 18.02
CA LEU A 269 1.60 -16.91 17.22
C LEU A 269 2.84 -17.59 16.64
N HIS A 270 3.87 -16.83 16.30
CA HIS A 270 5.17 -17.33 15.83
C HIS A 270 6.13 -17.72 16.97
N ASN A 271 5.66 -17.76 18.23
CA ASN A 271 6.45 -18.07 19.43
C ASN A 271 7.60 -17.10 19.76
N ASP A 272 7.62 -15.87 19.19
CA ASP A 272 8.58 -14.82 19.57
C ASP A 272 7.95 -13.88 20.63
N LEU A 273 7.77 -14.41 21.85
CA LEU A 273 7.17 -13.67 22.95
C LEU A 273 7.97 -12.42 23.32
N LYS A 274 9.31 -12.44 23.15
CA LYS A 274 10.17 -11.29 23.42
C LYS A 274 9.84 -10.13 22.47
N PHE A 275 9.66 -10.40 21.19
CA PHE A 275 9.34 -9.35 20.24
C PHE A 275 7.88 -8.91 20.36
N SER A 276 6.95 -9.83 20.72
CA SER A 276 5.58 -9.49 21.08
C SER A 276 5.55 -8.46 22.22
N ASP A 277 6.31 -8.68 23.30
CA ASP A 277 6.38 -7.75 24.42
C ASP A 277 7.05 -6.42 24.03
N THR A 278 8.05 -6.45 23.16
CA THR A 278 8.64 -5.24 22.59
C THR A 278 7.57 -4.40 21.86
N CYS A 279 6.80 -5.01 20.98
CA CYS A 279 5.72 -4.33 20.25
C CYS A 279 4.67 -3.73 21.20
N LYS A 280 4.22 -4.47 22.20
CA LYS A 280 3.25 -4.00 23.21
C LYS A 280 3.77 -2.78 23.97
N ASN A 281 5.03 -2.84 24.39
CA ASN A 281 5.65 -1.73 25.15
C ASN A 281 5.82 -0.48 24.29
N GLU A 282 6.27 -0.62 23.05
CA GLU A 282 6.39 0.52 22.12
C GLU A 282 5.02 1.08 21.74
N ALA A 283 3.99 0.24 21.53
CA ALA A 283 2.63 0.71 21.32
C ALA A 283 2.10 1.54 22.50
N LYS A 284 2.36 1.09 23.73
CA LYS A 284 1.95 1.82 24.94
C LYS A 284 2.63 3.20 25.03
N LYS A 285 3.94 3.25 24.78
CA LYS A 285 4.69 4.54 24.77
C LYS A 285 4.16 5.48 23.68
N LEU A 286 3.99 4.94 22.47
CA LEU A 286 3.51 5.70 21.34
C LEU A 286 2.11 6.28 21.59
N LYS A 287 1.21 5.51 22.19
CA LYS A 287 -0.11 6.01 22.58
C LYS A 287 -0.03 7.18 23.56
N THR A 288 0.84 7.10 24.57
CA THR A 288 1.08 8.21 25.49
C THR A 288 1.57 9.46 24.75
N ASN A 289 2.54 9.29 23.85
CA ASN A 289 3.09 10.41 23.06
C ASN A 289 2.03 11.04 22.13
N ILE A 290 1.16 10.22 21.53
CA ILE A 290 0.01 10.69 20.73
C ILE A 290 -0.94 11.53 21.60
N ASP A 291 -1.33 11.02 22.78
CA ASP A 291 -2.26 11.70 23.68
C ASP A 291 -1.69 13.04 24.17
N GLU A 292 -0.38 13.12 24.42
CA GLU A 292 0.29 14.33 24.91
C GLU A 292 0.57 15.38 23.80
N ASN A 293 0.88 14.95 22.57
CA ASN A 293 1.46 15.85 21.57
C ASN A 293 0.60 16.04 20.32
N ALA A 294 -0.30 15.11 19.99
CA ALA A 294 -1.00 15.16 18.71
C ALA A 294 -2.32 15.96 18.73
N TRP A 295 -2.95 16.16 19.88
CA TRP A 295 -4.25 16.84 19.99
C TRP A 295 -4.11 18.37 19.96
N ASP A 296 -5.04 19.05 19.26
CA ASP A 296 -5.08 20.53 19.13
C ASP A 296 -6.28 21.19 19.84
N GLY A 297 -7.09 20.43 20.55
CA GLY A 297 -8.31 20.90 21.20
C GLY A 297 -9.61 20.57 20.47
N GLU A 298 -9.60 20.48 19.15
CA GLU A 298 -10.77 20.08 18.33
C GLU A 298 -10.51 18.88 17.42
N TRP A 299 -9.24 18.63 17.03
CA TRP A 299 -8.83 17.52 16.18
C TRP A 299 -7.36 17.16 16.36
N TYR A 300 -6.87 16.11 15.73
CA TYR A 300 -5.47 15.71 15.72
C TYR A 300 -4.69 16.52 14.67
N LYS A 301 -3.53 17.04 15.05
CA LYS A 301 -2.55 17.66 14.15
C LYS A 301 -2.14 16.65 13.06
N ARG A 302 -1.53 17.16 11.97
CA ARG A 302 -1.04 16.32 10.88
C ARG A 302 0.41 15.89 11.07
N ALA A 303 1.27 16.84 11.45
CA ALA A 303 2.71 16.63 11.52
C ALA A 303 3.41 17.76 12.32
N TRP A 304 4.73 17.60 12.47
CA TRP A 304 5.63 18.62 12.94
C TRP A 304 6.76 18.79 11.93
N PHE A 305 7.11 20.02 11.57
CA PHE A 305 8.26 20.31 10.71
C PHE A 305 9.59 20.10 11.44
N ASP A 306 10.69 20.06 10.68
CA ASP A 306 12.06 19.94 11.21
C ASP A 306 12.44 21.02 12.23
N ASP A 307 11.84 22.20 12.13
CA ASP A 307 12.06 23.34 13.05
C ASP A 307 11.14 23.33 14.30
N GLY A 308 10.28 22.30 14.41
CA GLY A 308 9.30 22.18 15.49
C GLY A 308 7.99 22.94 15.26
N THR A 309 7.79 23.53 14.09
CA THR A 309 6.49 24.14 13.74
C THR A 309 5.44 23.07 13.51
N PRO A 310 4.25 23.14 14.15
CA PRO A 310 3.20 22.17 13.94
C PRO A 310 2.48 22.39 12.61
N LEU A 311 2.07 21.29 11.95
CA LEU A 311 1.19 21.26 10.80
C LEU A 311 -0.14 20.64 11.22
N GLY A 312 -1.26 21.28 10.84
CA GLY A 312 -2.59 20.77 11.15
C GLY A 312 -3.29 21.34 12.38
N PRO A 313 -2.68 22.29 13.18
CA PRO A 313 -3.45 22.93 14.22
C PRO A 313 -4.40 24.01 13.65
N LYS A 314 -5.47 24.28 14.39
CA LYS A 314 -6.49 25.29 14.07
C LYS A 314 -5.90 26.69 13.80
N SER A 315 -4.76 27.00 14.42
CA SER A 315 -4.06 28.29 14.28
C SER A 315 -3.33 28.43 12.93
N ASN A 316 -3.11 27.36 12.17
CA ASN A 316 -2.44 27.45 10.87
C ASN A 316 -3.26 28.24 9.84
N GLY A 317 -2.57 28.86 8.88
CA GLY A 317 -3.18 29.47 7.71
C GLY A 317 -3.72 28.43 6.74
N ASP A 318 -2.89 27.45 6.41
CA ASP A 318 -3.15 26.34 5.50
C ASP A 318 -3.13 25.01 6.26
N CYS A 319 -3.77 23.97 5.69
CA CYS A 319 -3.84 22.62 6.27
C CYS A 319 -4.16 22.64 7.78
N LYS A 320 -5.24 23.32 8.15
CA LYS A 320 -5.70 23.35 9.55
C LYS A 320 -6.16 21.96 10.00
N ILE A 321 -6.78 21.23 9.09
CA ILE A 321 -7.27 19.88 9.34
C ILE A 321 -6.96 18.97 8.16
N ASP A 322 -6.55 17.75 8.46
CA ASP A 322 -6.24 16.69 7.48
C ASP A 322 -7.08 15.45 7.80
N SER A 323 -7.66 14.82 6.76
CA SER A 323 -8.61 13.73 6.91
C SER A 323 -7.98 12.44 7.44
N ILE A 324 -6.73 12.12 7.02
CA ILE A 324 -6.13 10.83 7.35
C ILE A 324 -5.71 10.74 8.82
N ALA A 325 -5.28 11.82 9.42
CA ALA A 325 -4.96 11.85 10.87
C ALA A 325 -6.22 11.58 11.70
N GLN A 326 -7.37 12.17 11.33
CA GLN A 326 -8.63 11.97 12.03
C GLN A 326 -9.15 10.53 11.82
N SER A 327 -9.19 10.07 10.59
CA SER A 327 -9.67 8.73 10.26
C SER A 327 -8.86 7.63 10.94
N TRP A 328 -7.52 7.76 10.95
CA TRP A 328 -6.66 6.76 11.57
C TRP A 328 -6.64 6.83 13.10
N SER A 329 -7.02 7.95 13.71
CA SER A 329 -7.25 7.99 15.15
C SER A 329 -8.31 6.97 15.59
N VAL A 330 -9.33 6.74 14.73
CA VAL A 330 -10.38 5.73 14.94
C VAL A 330 -9.93 4.35 14.48
N LEU A 331 -9.45 4.23 13.21
CA LEU A 331 -9.13 2.95 12.59
C LEU A 331 -8.06 2.17 13.36
N SER A 332 -7.05 2.84 13.88
CA SER A 332 -5.99 2.21 14.68
C SER A 332 -6.42 1.87 16.12
N GLY A 333 -7.47 2.52 16.62
CA GLY A 333 -7.79 2.52 18.05
C GLY A 333 -6.72 3.23 18.91
N GLY A 334 -5.82 4.00 18.27
CA GLY A 334 -4.77 4.78 18.95
C GLY A 334 -5.24 6.14 19.44
N GLY A 335 -6.36 6.66 18.93
CA GLY A 335 -6.97 7.90 19.42
C GLY A 335 -7.55 7.74 20.82
N ASN A 336 -7.65 8.86 21.53
CA ASN A 336 -8.31 8.90 22.82
C ASN A 336 -9.83 8.75 22.63
N GLU A 337 -10.46 7.79 23.29
CA GLU A 337 -11.89 7.47 23.12
C GLU A 337 -12.82 8.67 23.34
N SER A 338 -12.48 9.59 24.25
CA SER A 338 -13.27 10.82 24.47
C SER A 338 -13.09 11.88 23.39
N LEU A 339 -12.03 11.82 22.57
CA LEU A 339 -11.65 12.83 21.60
C LEU A 339 -11.92 12.42 20.15
N VAL A 340 -11.93 11.12 19.85
CA VAL A 340 -12.08 10.62 18.46
C VAL A 340 -13.41 11.04 17.84
N HIS A 341 -14.48 11.10 18.63
CA HIS A 341 -15.79 11.57 18.15
C HIS A 341 -15.71 13.03 17.71
N THR A 342 -15.12 13.89 18.56
CA THR A 342 -14.92 15.33 18.25
C THR A 342 -14.03 15.50 17.01
N ALA A 343 -12.97 14.70 16.87
CA ALA A 343 -12.09 14.70 15.71
C ALA A 343 -12.85 14.37 14.42
N MET A 344 -13.70 13.32 14.44
CA MET A 344 -14.50 12.92 13.29
C MET A 344 -15.61 13.91 12.96
N GLU A 345 -16.26 14.51 13.96
CA GLU A 345 -17.23 15.62 13.73
C GLU A 345 -16.54 16.83 13.09
N SER A 346 -15.34 17.16 13.54
CA SER A 346 -14.53 18.23 12.96
C SER A 346 -14.14 17.93 11.51
N ALA A 347 -13.72 16.69 11.22
CA ALA A 347 -13.45 16.24 9.85
C ALA A 347 -14.71 16.34 8.98
N TYR A 348 -15.84 15.86 9.46
CA TYR A 348 -17.11 15.94 8.74
C TYR A 348 -17.50 17.40 8.43
N LYS A 349 -17.42 18.28 9.42
CA LYS A 349 -17.79 19.69 9.28
C LYS A 349 -16.89 20.46 8.32
N ASN A 350 -15.58 20.19 8.34
CA ASN A 350 -14.61 20.99 7.60
C ASN A 350 -14.25 20.38 6.22
N LEU A 351 -14.34 19.05 6.06
CA LEU A 351 -13.84 18.37 4.87
C LEU A 351 -14.94 17.80 3.96
N VAL A 352 -16.14 17.50 4.50
CA VAL A 352 -17.24 16.94 3.70
C VAL A 352 -18.00 18.04 2.97
N GLN A 353 -17.99 18.00 1.65
CA GLN A 353 -18.75 18.89 0.77
C GLN A 353 -19.96 18.16 0.19
N LYS A 354 -21.11 18.30 0.85
CA LYS A 354 -22.34 17.55 0.53
C LYS A 354 -22.94 17.91 -0.82
N ASP A 355 -22.81 19.16 -1.23
CA ASP A 355 -23.35 19.72 -2.47
C ASP A 355 -22.71 19.10 -3.72
N ILE A 356 -21.44 18.74 -3.64
CA ILE A 356 -20.70 18.11 -4.73
C ILE A 356 -20.29 16.65 -4.44
N GLY A 357 -20.64 16.11 -3.27
CA GLY A 357 -20.43 14.70 -2.91
C GLY A 357 -18.96 14.28 -2.74
N ILE A 358 -18.09 15.18 -2.26
CA ILE A 358 -16.67 14.87 -2.03
C ILE A 358 -16.24 15.07 -0.58
N ILE A 359 -15.18 14.38 -0.20
CA ILE A 359 -14.43 14.58 1.06
C ILE A 359 -13.04 15.09 0.68
N LYS A 360 -12.70 16.30 1.15
CA LYS A 360 -11.35 16.86 0.94
C LYS A 360 -10.31 16.09 1.74
N LEU A 361 -9.10 16.00 1.20
CA LEU A 361 -7.96 15.46 1.93
C LEU A 361 -7.59 16.37 3.12
N LEU A 362 -7.51 17.67 2.87
CA LEU A 362 -7.16 18.69 3.85
C LEU A 362 -7.85 20.03 3.55
N GLU A 363 -7.88 20.94 4.55
CA GLU A 363 -8.48 22.27 4.42
C GLU A 363 -7.81 23.27 5.37
N PRO A 364 -7.51 24.52 4.94
CA PRO A 364 -7.39 24.98 3.56
C PRO A 364 -6.23 24.31 2.80
N ALA A 365 -6.24 24.39 1.46
CA ALA A 365 -5.10 23.99 0.64
C ALA A 365 -3.88 24.92 0.89
N PHE A 366 -2.68 24.49 0.42
CA PHE A 366 -1.41 25.22 0.65
C PHE A 366 -1.16 26.36 -0.37
N ASP A 367 -2.19 27.00 -0.87
CA ASP A 367 -2.08 28.01 -1.93
C ASP A 367 -1.86 29.45 -1.43
N LYS A 368 -2.04 29.71 -0.12
CA LYS A 368 -2.15 31.07 0.42
C LYS A 368 -1.05 31.46 1.40
N SER A 369 -0.30 30.51 1.95
CA SER A 369 0.74 30.80 2.95
C SER A 369 2.14 30.55 2.42
N ASP A 370 3.13 31.05 3.16
CA ASP A 370 4.56 30.84 2.89
C ASP A 370 5.04 29.45 3.36
N ILE A 371 4.19 28.66 4.02
CA ILE A 371 4.51 27.29 4.43
C ILE A 371 4.85 26.46 3.18
N ASN A 372 5.97 25.77 3.24
CA ASN A 372 6.40 24.85 2.18
C ASN A 372 6.47 23.41 2.71
N PRO A 373 5.38 22.64 2.62
CA PRO A 373 5.37 21.25 3.04
C PRO A 373 6.00 20.30 2.02
N GLY A 374 6.30 20.79 0.82
CA GLY A 374 6.77 20.02 -0.32
C GLY A 374 5.87 20.16 -1.55
N TYR A 375 5.95 19.21 -2.49
CA TYR A 375 5.24 19.32 -3.75
C TYR A 375 3.71 19.15 -3.63
N ILE A 376 3.19 18.72 -2.49
CA ILE A 376 1.74 18.79 -2.19
C ILE A 376 1.18 20.21 -2.37
N LYS A 377 2.01 21.22 -2.18
CA LYS A 377 1.63 22.62 -2.40
C LYS A 377 1.14 22.91 -3.83
N GLY A 378 1.55 22.09 -4.79
CA GLY A 378 1.09 22.18 -6.18
C GLY A 378 -0.28 21.55 -6.45
N TYR A 379 -0.84 20.83 -5.50
CA TYR A 379 -2.15 20.18 -5.62
C TYR A 379 -3.23 21.08 -5.00
N VAL A 380 -3.77 21.99 -5.78
CA VAL A 380 -4.80 22.95 -5.36
C VAL A 380 -6.11 22.67 -6.09
#